data_e66482905cb4c6f95cb48ec1bf2b71e6
#
_entry.id   e66482905cb4c6f95cb48ec1bf2b71e6
#
_cell.length_a   1.000
_cell.length_b   1.000
_cell.length_c   1.000
_cell.angle_alpha   90.00
_cell.angle_beta   90.00
_cell.angle_gamma   90.00
#
_symmetry.space_group_name_H-M   'P 1'
#
loop_
_entity.id
_entity.type
_entity.pdbx_description
1 polymer ?
#
loop_
_entity_poly.entity_id
_entity_poly.type
_entity_poly.pdbx_seq_one_letter_code
_entity_poly.pdbx_strand_id
1 'polypeptide(L)'
;MPVLRSKINARSDAFAANARRMGELLAEVQRLEGMVIAESESKRDKFEKRKQLLPRERVARLLDRGTPFLEISRLAGLNMHDDDGKKAVLGGGSILGIGVVAG
;
A
#
# COMPACT_ATOMS: atom_id res chain seq x y z
N MET A 1 -11.70 -25.28 -23.78
CA MET A 1 -11.99 -23.89 -23.35
C MET A 1 -11.55 -22.94 -24.47
N PRO A 2 -12.36 -21.95 -24.84
CA PRO A 2 -11.93 -20.98 -25.84
C PRO A 2 -10.73 -20.18 -25.33
N VAL A 3 -9.69 -20.08 -26.15
CA VAL A 3 -8.52 -19.25 -25.83
C VAL A 3 -8.85 -17.80 -26.17
N LEU A 4 -8.79 -16.92 -25.19
CA LEU A 4 -8.90 -15.47 -25.40
C LEU A 4 -7.63 -14.97 -26.07
N ARG A 5 -7.75 -14.51 -27.32
CA ARG A 5 -6.62 -13.89 -28.03
C ARG A 5 -6.63 -12.39 -27.79
N SER A 6 -5.53 -11.84 -27.30
CA SER A 6 -5.37 -10.40 -27.17
C SER A 6 -5.30 -9.74 -28.55
N LYS A 7 -6.03 -8.63 -28.71
CA LYS A 7 -5.98 -7.74 -29.89
C LYS A 7 -5.17 -6.46 -29.61
N ILE A 8 -4.48 -6.41 -28.47
CA ILE A 8 -3.71 -5.23 -28.05
C ILE A 8 -2.49 -5.07 -28.96
N ASN A 9 -2.33 -3.87 -29.51
CA ASN A 9 -1.12 -3.47 -30.21
C ASN A 9 -0.28 -2.56 -29.31
N ALA A 10 0.74 -3.13 -28.67
CA ALA A 10 1.64 -2.41 -27.76
C ALA A 10 2.48 -1.31 -28.44
N ARG A 11 2.50 -1.26 -29.77
CA ARG A 11 3.24 -0.23 -30.55
C ARG A 11 2.33 0.90 -31.03
N SER A 12 1.04 0.88 -30.70
CA SER A 12 0.10 1.93 -31.12
C SER A 12 0.21 3.17 -30.23
N ASP A 13 -0.11 4.32 -30.78
CA ASP A 13 -0.19 5.58 -30.03
C ASP A 13 -1.24 5.52 -28.94
N ALA A 14 -2.35 4.82 -29.19
CA ALA A 14 -3.40 4.59 -28.20
C ALA A 14 -2.88 3.79 -27.00
N PHE A 15 -2.08 2.76 -27.22
CA PHE A 15 -1.45 2.01 -26.13
C PHE A 15 -0.50 2.90 -25.32
N ALA A 16 0.33 3.70 -25.98
CA ALA A 16 1.25 4.62 -25.31
C ALA A 16 0.52 5.67 -24.45
N ALA A 17 -0.58 6.23 -24.97
CA ALA A 17 -1.41 7.17 -24.23
C ALA A 17 -2.06 6.52 -23.01
N ASN A 18 -2.61 5.32 -23.15
CA ASN A 18 -3.23 4.57 -22.06
C ASN A 18 -2.20 4.16 -20.99
N ALA A 19 -1.02 3.72 -21.40
CA ALA A 19 0.06 3.37 -20.47
C ALA A 19 0.52 4.59 -19.66
N ARG A 20 0.65 5.76 -20.29
CA ARG A 20 0.97 7.02 -19.61
C ARG A 20 -0.10 7.38 -18.58
N ARG A 21 -1.37 7.35 -18.98
CA ARG A 21 -2.48 7.65 -18.09
C ARG A 21 -2.55 6.68 -16.90
N MET A 22 -2.36 5.40 -17.13
CA MET A 22 -2.29 4.40 -16.06
C MET A 22 -1.11 4.67 -15.12
N GLY A 23 0.05 5.05 -15.66
CA GLY A 23 1.22 5.44 -14.86
C GLY A 23 0.94 6.62 -13.93
N GLU A 24 0.22 7.64 -14.41
CA GLU A 24 -0.20 8.79 -13.58
C GLU A 24 -1.12 8.36 -12.43
N LEU A 25 -2.10 7.51 -12.71
CA LEU A 25 -3.02 6.99 -11.68
C LEU A 25 -2.28 6.13 -10.65
N LEU A 26 -1.36 5.29 -11.08
CA LEU A 26 -0.54 4.49 -10.17
C LEU A 26 0.37 5.35 -9.31
N ALA A 27 0.98 6.41 -9.87
CA ALA A 27 1.80 7.34 -9.11
C ALA A 27 0.99 8.03 -8.00
N GLU A 28 -0.25 8.42 -8.28
CA GLU A 28 -1.13 9.01 -7.27
C GLU A 28 -1.46 8.02 -6.15
N VAL A 29 -1.80 6.78 -6.48
CA VAL A 29 -2.03 5.73 -5.47
C VAL A 29 -0.78 5.50 -4.62
N GLN A 30 0.39 5.40 -5.25
CA GLN A 30 1.66 5.23 -4.55
C GLN A 30 1.98 6.41 -3.61
N ARG A 31 1.66 7.63 -4.05
CA ARG A 31 1.79 8.81 -3.20
C ARG A 31 0.92 8.72 -1.94
N LEU A 32 -0.35 8.33 -2.09
CA LEU A 32 -1.28 8.15 -0.97
C LEU A 32 -0.82 7.02 -0.04
N GLU A 33 -0.37 5.91 -0.57
CA GLU A 33 0.20 4.82 0.22
C GLU A 33 1.46 5.23 0.98
N GLY A 34 2.30 6.06 0.36
CA GLY A 34 3.48 6.65 1.01
C GLY A 34 3.12 7.50 2.23
N MET A 35 1.99 8.24 2.18
CA MET A 35 1.50 9.01 3.33
C MET A 35 1.15 8.10 4.53
N VAL A 36 0.53 6.94 4.27
CA VAL A 36 0.20 5.96 5.32
C VAL A 36 1.45 5.44 6.01
N ILE A 37 2.49 5.13 5.24
CA ILE A 37 3.77 4.66 5.77
C ILE A 37 4.46 5.76 6.59
N ALA A 38 4.50 6.99 6.06
CA ALA A 38 5.10 8.14 6.74
C ALA A 38 4.40 8.45 8.06
N GLU A 39 3.07 8.36 8.12
CA GLU A 39 2.31 8.54 9.35
C GLU A 39 2.65 7.47 10.39
N SER A 40 2.83 6.23 9.97
CA SER A 40 3.30 5.16 10.87
C SER A 40 4.69 5.45 11.42
N GLU A 41 5.63 5.87 10.56
CA GLU A 41 7.00 6.21 10.97
C GLU A 41 7.06 7.44 11.89
N SER A 42 6.18 8.41 11.74
CA SER A 42 6.13 9.60 12.59
C SER A 42 5.92 9.28 14.08
N LYS A 43 5.43 8.09 14.37
CA LYS A 43 5.16 7.63 15.74
C LYS A 43 6.31 6.83 16.35
N ARG A 44 7.43 6.68 15.65
CA ARG A 44 8.59 5.88 16.09
C ARG A 44 9.06 6.23 17.50
N ASP A 45 9.30 7.49 17.78
CA ASP A 45 9.79 7.95 19.09
C ASP A 45 8.85 7.56 20.24
N LYS A 46 7.54 7.59 19.99
CA LYS A 46 6.52 7.20 20.97
C LYS A 46 6.58 5.71 21.28
N PHE A 47 6.80 4.88 20.27
CA PHE A 47 6.92 3.43 20.45
C PHE A 47 8.26 3.06 21.09
N GLU A 48 9.34 3.70 20.71
CA GLU A 48 10.67 3.49 21.31
C GLU A 48 10.70 3.83 22.80
N LYS A 49 10.11 4.96 23.21
CA LYS A 49 9.97 5.33 24.63
C LYS A 49 9.21 4.27 25.44
N ARG A 50 8.32 3.51 24.81
CA ARG A 50 7.57 2.41 25.41
C ARG A 50 8.27 1.07 25.27
N LYS A 51 9.48 1.02 24.69
CA LYS A 51 10.21 -0.21 24.35
C LYS A 51 9.40 -1.17 23.48
N GLN A 52 8.65 -0.62 22.54
CA GLN A 52 7.79 -1.35 21.62
C GLN A 52 8.26 -1.15 20.18
N LEU A 53 8.11 -2.19 19.36
CA LEU A 53 8.32 -2.10 17.91
C LEU A 53 7.12 -1.42 17.25
N LEU A 54 7.38 -0.70 16.16
CA LEU A 54 6.31 -0.24 15.28
C LEU A 54 5.51 -1.42 14.73
N PRO A 55 4.20 -1.24 14.47
CA PRO A 55 3.35 -2.31 13.93
C PRO A 55 3.91 -2.94 12.66
N ARG A 56 4.46 -2.15 11.72
CA ARG A 56 5.07 -2.66 10.48
C ARG A 56 6.34 -3.46 10.74
N GLU A 57 7.14 -3.08 11.73
CA GLU A 57 8.32 -3.84 12.15
C GLU A 57 7.93 -5.20 12.75
N ARG A 58 6.84 -5.24 13.50
CA ARG A 58 6.30 -6.50 14.04
C ARG A 58 5.85 -7.44 12.93
N VAL A 59 5.15 -6.92 11.92
CA VAL A 59 4.76 -7.70 10.74
C VAL A 59 6.01 -8.21 10.01
N ALA A 60 6.99 -7.34 9.75
CA ALA A 60 8.23 -7.72 9.07
C ALA A 60 9.04 -8.80 9.81
N ARG A 61 8.97 -8.83 11.15
CA ARG A 61 9.63 -9.88 11.95
C ARG A 61 8.84 -11.19 12.01
N LEU A 62 7.54 -11.13 11.79
CA LEU A 62 6.67 -12.31 11.74
C LEU A 62 6.82 -13.06 10.42
N LEU A 63 7.01 -12.33 9.33
CA LEU A 63 7.09 -12.90 7.99
C LEU A 63 8.44 -13.57 7.73
N ASP A 64 8.43 -14.59 6.90
CA ASP A 64 9.64 -15.25 6.44
C ASP A 64 10.48 -14.29 5.60
N ARG A 65 11.80 -14.31 5.81
CA ARG A 65 12.72 -13.42 5.09
C ARG A 65 12.66 -13.66 3.59
N GLY A 66 12.59 -12.55 2.84
CA GLY A 66 12.59 -12.58 1.37
C GLY A 66 11.26 -12.99 0.75
N THR A 67 10.23 -13.22 1.55
CA THR A 67 8.88 -13.52 1.04
C THR A 67 8.08 -12.23 0.82
N PRO A 68 7.20 -12.21 -0.19
CA PRO A 68 6.34 -11.06 -0.43
C PRO A 68 5.27 -10.93 0.64
N PHE A 69 4.90 -9.69 0.95
CA PHE A 69 3.74 -9.34 1.76
C PHE A 69 2.77 -8.52 0.93
N LEU A 70 1.58 -9.05 0.70
CA LEU A 70 0.49 -8.34 0.04
C LEU A 70 -0.36 -7.63 1.08
N GLU A 71 -0.10 -6.35 1.29
CA GLU A 71 -0.92 -5.52 2.19
C GLU A 71 -2.25 -5.17 1.51
N ILE A 72 -3.33 -5.35 2.25
CA ILE A 72 -4.71 -5.12 1.79
C ILE A 72 -5.27 -3.91 2.54
N SER A 73 -6.08 -3.10 1.82
CA SER A 73 -6.79 -1.95 2.40
C SER A 73 -5.88 -0.91 3.07
N ARG A 74 -4.69 -0.69 2.52
CA ARG A 74 -3.73 0.29 3.05
C ARG A 74 -4.31 1.70 3.14
N LEU A 75 -5.21 2.06 2.24
CA LEU A 75 -5.88 3.37 2.20
C LEU A 75 -7.19 3.42 3.00
N ALA A 76 -7.52 2.38 3.76
CA ALA A 76 -8.68 2.40 4.64
C ALA A 76 -8.61 3.59 5.59
N GLY A 77 -9.73 4.26 5.80
CA GLY A 77 -9.82 5.45 6.65
C GLY A 77 -9.42 6.76 5.97
N LEU A 78 -8.85 6.73 4.74
CA LEU A 78 -8.55 7.94 3.99
C LEU A 78 -9.83 8.70 3.63
N ASN A 79 -9.92 9.98 4.02
CA ASN A 79 -11.07 10.87 3.76
C ASN A 79 -12.44 10.32 4.26
N MET A 80 -12.44 9.41 5.22
CA MET A 80 -13.69 8.85 5.75
C MET A 80 -14.30 9.65 6.90
N HIS A 81 -13.55 10.56 7.49
CA HIS A 81 -14.02 11.46 8.54
C HIS A 81 -13.98 12.88 8.01
N ASP A 82 -14.98 13.69 8.32
CA ASP A 82 -15.07 15.12 7.93
C ASP A 82 -14.05 15.97 8.70
N ASP A 83 -12.77 15.66 8.56
CA ASP A 83 -11.69 16.18 9.37
C ASP A 83 -10.65 16.97 8.56
N ASP A 84 -10.99 17.44 7.38
CA ASP A 84 -10.08 18.15 6.46
C ASP A 84 -8.78 17.39 6.14
N GLY A 85 -8.77 16.09 6.31
CA GLY A 85 -7.57 15.25 6.17
C GLY A 85 -6.55 15.41 7.31
N LYS A 86 -6.81 16.25 8.30
CA LYS A 86 -5.87 16.53 9.41
C LYS A 86 -5.88 15.47 10.52
N LYS A 87 -6.96 14.74 10.64
CA LYS A 87 -7.16 13.71 11.68
C LYS A 87 -7.47 12.33 11.10
N ALA A 88 -7.26 12.15 9.80
CA ALA A 88 -7.54 10.89 9.14
C ALA A 88 -6.73 9.75 9.80
N VAL A 89 -7.42 8.69 10.20
CA VAL A 89 -6.79 7.47 10.68
C VAL A 89 -6.40 6.66 9.46
N LEU A 90 -5.23 6.96 8.91
CA LEU A 90 -4.70 6.28 7.74
C LEU A 90 -4.42 4.80 8.05
N GLY A 91 -4.84 3.93 7.14
CA GLY A 91 -4.73 2.48 7.32
C GLY A 91 -5.76 1.87 8.28
N GLY A 92 -6.79 2.64 8.68
CA GLY A 92 -7.86 2.15 9.57
C GLY A 92 -7.37 1.67 10.94
N GLY A 93 -6.17 2.06 11.36
CA GLY A 93 -5.56 1.62 12.62
C GLY A 93 -5.09 0.16 12.64
N SER A 94 -5.11 -0.52 11.49
CA SER A 94 -4.74 -1.93 11.36
C SER A 94 -3.83 -2.15 10.15
N ILE A 95 -3.03 -3.21 10.20
CA ILE A 95 -2.31 -3.74 9.04
C ILE A 95 -2.90 -5.10 8.73
N LEU A 96 -3.47 -5.23 7.54
CA LEU A 96 -4.05 -6.47 7.03
C LEU A 96 -3.30 -6.89 5.78
N GLY A 97 -2.99 -8.16 5.65
CA GLY A 97 -2.30 -8.63 4.45
C GLY A 97 -2.16 -10.14 4.39
N ILE A 98 -1.59 -10.58 3.29
CA ILE A 98 -1.27 -12.00 3.03
C ILE A 98 0.24 -12.10 2.93
N GLY A 99 0.82 -13.01 3.70
CA GLY A 99 2.25 -13.26 3.72
C GLY A 99 2.57 -14.69 4.13
N VAL A 100 3.83 -15.05 4.09
CA VAL A 100 4.32 -16.39 4.43
C VAL A 100 4.94 -16.39 5.82
N VAL A 101 4.54 -17.33 6.66
CA VAL A 101 5.04 -17.54 8.03
C VAL A 101 5.37 -19.01 8.20
N ALA A 102 6.62 -19.33 8.46
CA ALA A 102 7.12 -20.71 8.67
C ALA A 102 6.81 -21.67 7.50
N GLY A 103 7.02 -21.21 6.27
CA GLY A 103 6.81 -21.97 5.04
C GLY A 103 5.42 -21.83 4.48
#